data_f9b2af3a177edacf7d9dd469c6f35371
#
_entry.id   f9b2af3a177edacf7d9dd469c6f35371
#
_cell.length_a   1.000
_cell.length_b   1.000
_cell.length_c   1.000
_cell.angle_alpha   90.00
_cell.angle_beta   90.00
_cell.angle_gamma   90.00
#
_symmetry.space_group_name_H-M   'P 1'
#
loop_
_entity.id
_entity.type
_entity.pdbx_description
1 polymer ?
#
loop_
_entity_poly.entity_id
_entity_poly.type
_entity_poly.pdbx_seq_one_letter_code
_entity_poly.pdbx_strand_id
1 'polypeptide(L)'
;MRTPVWTDENQAVLNRRRALFGGLGIDVRLNKRTQVVRVPCPCCGYPTLERRDAYEICHLCIWEDDGEDDATTHDWGGGPNGVYSLTDAQANYLAFGTMYHPDNNTTVTGNDSAKITALKQELMALYEALPGLAEGEMVAHWKAILDQERGLRKAEEKRWKDLNR
;
A
#
# COMPACT_ATOMS: atom_id res chain seq x y z
N MET A 1 2.80 -22.35 7.29
CA MET A 1 2.17 -21.21 6.61
C MET A 1 2.41 -21.36 5.11
N ARG A 2 1.33 -21.40 4.34
CA ARG A 2 1.43 -21.47 2.88
C ARG A 2 1.13 -20.10 2.30
N THR A 3 2.11 -19.50 1.63
CA THR A 3 1.88 -18.32 0.81
C THR A 3 0.87 -18.65 -0.29
N PRO A 4 -0.10 -17.76 -0.57
CA PRO A 4 -1.02 -17.94 -1.70
C PRO A 4 -0.27 -18.15 -3.01
N VAL A 5 -0.83 -18.95 -3.91
CA VAL A 5 -0.19 -19.21 -5.20
C VAL A 5 -0.18 -17.93 -6.03
N TRP A 6 1.00 -17.54 -6.48
CA TRP A 6 1.17 -16.43 -7.42
C TRP A 6 0.78 -16.89 -8.82
N THR A 7 -0.08 -16.13 -9.49
CA THR A 7 -0.58 -16.43 -10.84
C THR A 7 -0.20 -15.34 -11.84
N ASP A 8 -0.26 -15.66 -13.12
CA ASP A 8 -0.05 -14.67 -14.20
C ASP A 8 -1.08 -13.54 -14.12
N GLU A 9 -2.32 -13.85 -13.69
CA GLU A 9 -3.36 -12.85 -13.47
C GLU A 9 -2.96 -11.88 -12.34
N ASN A 10 -2.43 -12.38 -11.24
CA ASN A 10 -1.92 -11.57 -10.14
C ASN A 10 -0.79 -10.63 -10.61
N GLN A 11 0.13 -11.16 -11.39
CA GLN A 11 1.21 -10.37 -11.98
C GLN A 11 0.67 -9.28 -12.91
N ALA A 12 -0.33 -9.61 -13.72
CA ALA A 12 -0.95 -8.64 -14.63
C ALA A 12 -1.66 -7.50 -13.87
N VAL A 13 -2.34 -7.80 -12.77
CA VAL A 13 -2.97 -6.80 -11.89
C VAL A 13 -1.92 -5.83 -11.33
N LEU A 14 -0.85 -6.36 -10.77
CA LEU A 14 0.22 -5.56 -10.18
C LEU A 14 0.95 -4.71 -11.22
N ASN A 15 1.29 -5.29 -12.36
CA ASN A 15 1.94 -4.58 -13.45
C ASN A 15 1.09 -3.43 -13.98
N ARG A 16 -0.23 -3.64 -14.10
CA ARG A 16 -1.17 -2.60 -14.53
C ARG A 16 -1.19 -1.44 -13.55
N ARG A 17 -1.27 -1.70 -12.26
CA ARG A 17 -1.24 -0.64 -11.22
C ARG A 17 0.07 0.14 -11.27
N ARG A 18 1.18 -0.54 -11.32
CA ARG A 18 2.51 0.09 -11.39
C ARG A 18 2.66 0.98 -12.62
N ALA A 19 2.25 0.48 -13.79
CA ALA A 19 2.30 1.26 -15.03
C ALA A 19 1.38 2.48 -14.96
N LEU A 20 0.16 2.29 -14.46
CA LEU A 20 -0.83 3.34 -14.35
C LEU A 20 -0.36 4.47 -13.42
N PHE A 21 -0.04 4.13 -12.18
CA PHE A 21 0.33 5.13 -11.18
C PHE A 21 1.75 5.68 -11.37
N GLY A 22 2.69 4.87 -11.86
CA GLY A 22 4.01 5.33 -12.26
C GLY A 22 3.96 6.29 -13.46
N GLY A 23 3.09 5.99 -14.43
CA GLY A 23 2.89 6.82 -15.62
C GLY A 23 2.17 8.14 -15.38
N LEU A 24 1.40 8.25 -14.29
CA LEU A 24 0.74 9.51 -13.91
C LEU A 24 1.74 10.59 -13.46
N GLY A 25 2.95 10.21 -13.02
CA GLY A 25 3.94 11.16 -12.54
C GLY A 25 3.37 12.05 -11.43
N ILE A 26 2.87 11.46 -10.35
CA ILE A 26 2.15 12.17 -9.29
C ILE A 26 3.06 13.17 -8.59
N ASP A 27 2.83 14.44 -8.89
CA ASP A 27 3.50 15.60 -8.29
C ASP A 27 2.50 16.76 -8.29
N VAL A 28 1.78 16.92 -7.17
CA VAL A 28 0.65 17.84 -7.07
C VAL A 28 0.87 18.83 -5.93
N ARG A 29 0.87 20.11 -6.25
CA ARG A 29 0.92 21.17 -5.26
C ARG A 29 -0.49 21.49 -4.76
N LEU A 30 -0.75 21.24 -3.48
CA LEU A 30 -2.04 21.50 -2.85
C LEU A 30 -2.18 22.95 -2.38
N ASN A 31 -1.10 23.55 -1.91
CA ASN A 31 -1.01 24.93 -1.44
C ASN A 31 0.46 25.37 -1.40
N LYS A 32 0.75 26.57 -0.84
CA LYS A 32 2.11 27.12 -0.76
C LYS A 32 3.08 26.23 0.05
N ARG A 33 2.58 25.37 0.96
CA ARG A 33 3.40 24.59 1.90
C ARG A 33 3.35 23.08 1.63
N THR A 34 2.35 22.61 0.90
CA THR A 34 2.10 21.17 0.74
C THR A 34 2.17 20.76 -0.72
N GLN A 35 3.11 19.88 -1.00
CA GLN A 35 3.27 19.19 -2.28
C GLN A 35 3.14 17.70 -2.05
N VAL A 36 2.37 17.03 -2.89
CA VAL A 36 2.21 15.57 -2.88
C VAL A 36 3.03 14.98 -4.01
N VAL A 37 4.03 14.19 -3.67
CA VAL A 37 4.80 13.37 -4.61
C VAL A 37 4.59 11.92 -4.23
N ARG A 38 4.18 11.09 -5.18
CA ARG A 38 3.93 9.66 -4.93
C ARG A 38 4.44 8.78 -6.05
N VAL A 39 4.93 7.63 -5.62
CA VAL A 39 5.34 6.52 -6.49
C VAL A 39 4.63 5.24 -6.07
N PRO A 40 4.45 4.26 -6.98
CA PRO A 40 3.82 3.00 -6.65
C PRO A 40 4.62 2.20 -5.62
N CYS A 41 3.92 1.65 -4.64
CA CYS A 41 4.48 0.64 -3.74
C CYS A 41 4.80 -0.64 -4.52
N PRO A 42 5.99 -1.25 -4.35
CA PRO A 42 6.35 -2.47 -5.07
C PRO A 42 5.48 -3.67 -4.68
N CYS A 43 4.90 -3.67 -3.48
CA CYS A 43 4.05 -4.75 -3.01
C CYS A 43 2.62 -4.65 -3.53
N CYS A 44 1.93 -3.54 -3.32
CA CYS A 44 0.51 -3.43 -3.69
C CYS A 44 0.24 -2.68 -5.00
N GLY A 45 1.22 -1.92 -5.51
CA GLY A 45 1.11 -1.15 -6.76
C GLY A 45 0.41 0.20 -6.64
N TYR A 46 -0.17 0.53 -5.49
CA TYR A 46 -0.82 1.82 -5.26
C TYR A 46 0.17 2.95 -4.95
N PRO A 47 -0.16 4.22 -5.25
CA PRO A 47 0.76 5.36 -5.10
C PRO A 47 0.84 5.84 -3.64
N THR A 48 1.40 5.03 -2.79
CA THR A 48 1.44 5.23 -1.33
C THR A 48 2.79 5.73 -0.80
N LEU A 49 3.86 5.64 -1.60
CA LEU A 49 5.20 6.03 -1.17
C LEU A 49 5.60 7.39 -1.76
N GLU A 50 6.35 8.18 -1.02
CA GLU A 50 6.93 9.42 -1.54
C GLU A 50 8.11 9.15 -2.46
N ARG A 51 8.89 8.10 -2.14
CA ARG A 51 10.02 7.63 -2.94
C ARG A 51 10.31 6.16 -2.65
N ARG A 52 11.08 5.54 -3.54
CA ARG A 52 11.55 4.16 -3.37
C ARG A 52 12.81 4.11 -2.49
N ASP A 53 13.05 2.95 -1.90
CA ASP A 53 14.27 2.65 -1.14
C ASP A 53 14.54 3.66 0.00
N ALA A 54 13.51 4.00 0.74
CA ALA A 54 13.58 4.98 1.82
C ALA A 54 13.02 4.45 3.15
N TYR A 55 12.75 3.17 3.22
CA TYR A 55 12.14 2.51 4.39
C TYR A 55 10.80 3.12 4.81
N GLU A 56 10.08 3.71 3.85
CA GLU A 56 8.70 4.13 4.08
C GLU A 56 7.79 2.91 4.17
N ILE A 57 6.83 2.96 5.09
CA ILE A 57 5.83 1.91 5.26
C ILE A 57 4.57 2.26 4.46
N CYS A 58 4.19 1.38 3.54
CA CYS A 58 2.94 1.53 2.81
C CYS A 58 1.74 1.38 3.75
N HIS A 59 0.89 2.38 3.82
CA HIS A 59 -0.28 2.35 4.71
C HIS A 59 -1.42 1.43 4.24
N LEU A 60 -1.34 0.86 3.03
CA LEU A 60 -2.29 -0.15 2.57
C LEU A 60 -1.82 -1.57 2.89
N CYS A 61 -0.66 -1.96 2.39
CA CYS A 61 -0.17 -3.34 2.53
C CYS A 61 0.78 -3.55 3.70
N ILE A 62 1.29 -2.47 4.30
CA ILE A 62 2.25 -2.44 5.43
C ILE A 62 3.67 -2.89 5.01
N TRP A 63 3.95 -3.02 3.72
CA TRP A 63 5.31 -3.23 3.23
C TRP A 63 6.21 -2.04 3.58
N GLU A 64 7.37 -2.31 4.16
CA GLU A 64 8.44 -1.34 4.36
C GLU A 64 9.39 -1.40 3.17
N ASP A 65 9.50 -0.30 2.42
CA ASP A 65 10.23 -0.30 1.14
C ASP A 65 11.75 -0.19 1.34
N ASP A 66 12.40 -1.33 1.37
CA ASP A 66 13.85 -1.49 1.48
C ASP A 66 14.59 -1.52 0.13
N GLY A 67 13.91 -1.13 -0.94
CA GLY A 67 14.46 -1.09 -2.31
C GLY A 67 14.34 -2.39 -3.08
N GLU A 68 13.78 -3.44 -2.47
CA GLU A 68 13.52 -4.69 -3.17
C GLU A 68 12.56 -4.49 -4.34
N ASP A 69 12.81 -5.14 -5.47
CA ASP A 69 11.97 -5.13 -6.65
C ASP A 69 11.78 -6.53 -7.24
N ASP A 70 11.07 -6.66 -8.37
CA ASP A 70 10.77 -7.96 -8.95
C ASP A 70 12.01 -8.76 -9.37
N ALA A 71 13.14 -8.11 -9.62
CA ALA A 71 14.38 -8.79 -9.97
C ALA A 71 15.04 -9.48 -8.77
N THR A 72 14.75 -8.99 -7.55
CA THR A 72 15.35 -9.47 -6.29
C THR A 72 14.38 -10.26 -5.43
N THR A 73 13.12 -10.43 -5.84
CA THR A 73 12.04 -10.98 -5.02
C THR A 73 12.26 -12.40 -4.50
N HIS A 74 13.12 -13.18 -5.14
CA HIS A 74 13.36 -14.59 -4.79
C HIS A 74 14.55 -14.80 -3.86
N ASP A 75 15.35 -13.77 -3.66
CA ASP A 75 16.66 -13.91 -3.01
C ASP A 75 16.64 -13.61 -1.51
N TRP A 76 15.49 -13.15 -0.98
CA TRP A 76 15.52 -12.56 0.34
C TRP A 76 14.34 -12.93 1.25
N GLY A 77 14.66 -13.41 2.44
CA GLY A 77 13.82 -13.39 3.62
C GLY A 77 14.64 -12.78 4.76
N GLY A 78 14.20 -11.65 5.28
CA GLY A 78 14.92 -10.91 6.32
C GLY A 78 14.72 -9.41 6.18
N GLY A 79 15.52 -8.62 6.90
CA GLY A 79 15.38 -7.18 6.90
C GLY A 79 14.07 -6.69 7.55
N PRO A 80 13.57 -5.52 7.16
CA PRO A 80 12.43 -4.90 7.82
C PRO A 80 11.12 -5.68 7.67
N ASN A 81 10.99 -6.46 6.59
CA ASN A 81 9.78 -7.22 6.29
C ASN A 81 9.79 -8.66 6.84
N GLY A 82 10.79 -8.98 7.65
CA GLY A 82 10.90 -10.26 8.37
C GLY A 82 11.04 -11.47 7.43
N VAL A 83 10.16 -12.44 7.59
CA VAL A 83 10.20 -13.69 6.83
C VAL A 83 9.63 -13.57 5.42
N TYR A 84 9.04 -12.44 5.06
CA TYR A 84 8.38 -12.26 3.78
C TYR A 84 9.33 -11.73 2.72
N SER A 85 9.42 -12.43 1.60
CA SER A 85 9.93 -11.86 0.36
C SER A 85 8.91 -10.89 -0.23
N LEU A 86 9.33 -10.06 -1.19
CA LEU A 86 8.38 -9.19 -1.89
C LEU A 86 7.29 -10.01 -2.62
N THR A 87 7.64 -11.14 -3.23
CA THR A 87 6.67 -12.03 -3.88
C THR A 87 5.64 -12.58 -2.89
N ASP A 88 6.08 -13.02 -1.70
CA ASP A 88 5.17 -13.47 -0.65
C ASP A 88 4.24 -12.35 -0.19
N ALA A 89 4.78 -11.16 0.03
CA ALA A 89 4.02 -10.00 0.43
C ALA A 89 2.97 -9.58 -0.62
N GLN A 90 3.34 -9.60 -1.90
CA GLN A 90 2.44 -9.34 -3.02
C GLN A 90 1.27 -10.33 -3.06
N ALA A 91 1.58 -11.63 -2.94
CA ALA A 91 0.56 -12.68 -2.93
C ALA A 91 -0.39 -12.55 -1.74
N ASN A 92 0.17 -12.29 -0.56
CA ASN A 92 -0.62 -12.07 0.66
C ASN A 92 -1.53 -10.85 0.53
N TYR A 93 -1.00 -9.74 0.00
CA TYR A 93 -1.80 -8.52 -0.18
C TYR A 93 -3.00 -8.74 -1.11
N LEU A 94 -2.81 -9.42 -2.22
CA LEU A 94 -3.91 -9.71 -3.15
C LEU A 94 -4.95 -10.66 -2.55
N ALA A 95 -4.54 -11.58 -1.69
CA ALA A 95 -5.43 -12.53 -1.04
C ALA A 95 -6.09 -11.98 0.23
N PHE A 96 -5.38 -11.18 1.02
CA PHE A 96 -5.79 -10.82 2.40
C PHE A 96 -5.83 -9.32 2.67
N GLY A 97 -5.40 -8.47 1.73
CA GLY A 97 -5.38 -7.01 1.90
C GLY A 97 -4.22 -6.46 2.75
N THR A 98 -3.26 -7.29 3.09
CA THR A 98 -2.04 -6.94 3.83
C THR A 98 -0.89 -7.85 3.40
N MET A 99 0.35 -7.41 3.60
CA MET A 99 1.53 -8.24 3.31
C MET A 99 1.64 -9.48 4.21
N TYR A 100 0.93 -9.51 5.32
CA TYR A 100 1.00 -10.59 6.31
C TYR A 100 0.06 -11.74 5.98
N HIS A 101 0.52 -12.96 6.23
CA HIS A 101 -0.34 -14.14 6.19
C HIS A 101 -1.15 -14.24 7.50
N PRO A 102 -2.47 -14.58 7.45
CA PRO A 102 -3.30 -14.68 8.66
C PRO A 102 -2.76 -15.65 9.71
N ASP A 103 -2.14 -16.75 9.28
CA ASP A 103 -1.56 -17.74 10.20
C ASP A 103 -0.34 -17.23 10.95
N ASN A 104 0.31 -16.18 10.48
CA ASN A 104 1.45 -15.52 11.13
C ASN A 104 1.02 -14.21 11.81
N ASN A 105 -0.20 -14.16 12.27
CA ASN A 105 -0.78 -12.98 12.90
C ASN A 105 -0.30 -12.85 14.35
N THR A 106 0.92 -12.37 14.51
CA THR A 106 1.48 -12.02 15.83
C THR A 106 1.30 -10.54 16.18
N THR A 107 0.76 -9.76 15.26
CA THR A 107 0.59 -8.32 15.38
C THR A 107 -0.78 -7.87 14.93
N VAL A 108 -1.12 -6.63 15.27
CA VAL A 108 -2.36 -5.96 14.86
C VAL A 108 -2.53 -5.89 13.33
N THR A 109 -1.41 -5.82 12.60
CA THR A 109 -1.38 -5.63 11.15
C THR A 109 -1.66 -6.89 10.34
N GLY A 110 -1.56 -8.06 10.96
CA GLY A 110 -1.79 -9.34 10.28
C GLY A 110 -3.27 -9.72 10.09
N ASN A 111 -4.20 -8.95 10.65
CA ASN A 111 -5.63 -9.26 10.60
C ASN A 111 -6.47 -7.99 10.76
N ASP A 112 -6.75 -7.33 9.66
CA ASP A 112 -7.52 -6.09 9.66
C ASP A 112 -8.94 -6.30 10.20
N SER A 113 -9.42 -5.35 11.01
CA SER A 113 -10.81 -5.30 11.39
C SER A 113 -11.71 -4.94 10.19
N ALA A 114 -13.00 -5.24 10.27
CA ALA A 114 -13.96 -4.85 9.23
C ALA A 114 -13.92 -3.33 8.95
N LYS A 115 -13.73 -2.51 9.98
CA LYS A 115 -13.57 -1.06 9.84
C LYS A 115 -12.32 -0.68 9.05
N ILE A 116 -11.17 -1.27 9.36
CA ILE A 116 -9.91 -1.00 8.66
C ILE A 116 -10.00 -1.47 7.21
N THR A 117 -10.56 -2.66 6.97
CA THR A 117 -10.81 -3.16 5.62
C THR A 117 -11.66 -2.20 4.79
N ALA A 118 -12.75 -1.68 5.36
CA ALA A 118 -13.60 -0.69 4.68
C ALA A 118 -12.85 0.61 4.36
N LEU A 119 -12.07 1.14 5.31
CA LEU A 119 -11.26 2.34 5.10
C LEU A 119 -10.20 2.15 3.99
N LYS A 120 -9.57 0.98 3.93
CA LYS A 120 -8.63 0.62 2.86
C LYS A 120 -9.32 0.54 1.51
N GLN A 121 -10.51 -0.07 1.44
CA GLN A 121 -11.29 -0.15 0.19
C GLN A 121 -11.69 1.23 -0.34
N GLU A 122 -12.13 2.13 0.54
CA GLU A 122 -12.44 3.51 0.18
C GLU A 122 -11.19 4.25 -0.33
N LEU A 123 -10.05 4.05 0.32
CA LEU A 123 -8.79 4.66 -0.10
C LEU A 123 -8.32 4.12 -1.47
N MET A 124 -8.42 2.81 -1.69
CA MET A 124 -8.11 2.22 -2.99
C MET A 124 -9.00 2.78 -4.10
N ALA A 125 -10.30 2.96 -3.84
CA ALA A 125 -11.22 3.59 -4.80
C ALA A 125 -10.83 5.04 -5.12
N LEU A 126 -10.37 5.81 -4.14
CA LEU A 126 -9.86 7.16 -4.36
C LEU A 126 -8.62 7.18 -5.25
N TYR A 127 -7.67 6.27 -5.03
CA TYR A 127 -6.51 6.14 -5.92
C TYR A 127 -6.92 5.73 -7.34
N GLU A 128 -7.81 4.79 -7.48
CA GLU A 128 -8.27 4.28 -8.78
C GLU A 128 -9.02 5.32 -9.60
N ALA A 129 -9.58 6.34 -8.97
CA ALA A 129 -10.22 7.46 -9.64
C ALA A 129 -9.22 8.47 -10.26
N LEU A 130 -7.96 8.49 -9.81
CA LEU A 130 -6.96 9.48 -10.25
C LEU A 130 -6.79 9.59 -11.77
N PRO A 131 -6.70 8.49 -12.54
CA PRO A 131 -6.48 8.56 -13.98
C PRO A 131 -7.61 9.24 -14.76
N GLY A 132 -8.83 9.23 -14.24
CA GLY A 132 -10.02 9.80 -14.89
C GLY A 132 -10.31 11.25 -14.52
N LEU A 133 -9.49 11.86 -13.65
CA LEU A 133 -9.76 13.23 -13.17
C LEU A 133 -9.33 14.28 -14.19
N ALA A 134 -10.13 15.35 -14.30
CA ALA A 134 -9.71 16.57 -14.94
C ALA A 134 -8.65 17.29 -14.09
N GLU A 135 -7.76 18.07 -14.73
CA GLU A 135 -6.68 18.78 -14.05
C GLU A 135 -7.19 19.65 -12.89
N GLY A 136 -8.31 20.34 -13.06
CA GLY A 136 -8.91 21.19 -12.02
C GLY A 136 -9.50 20.44 -10.82
N GLU A 137 -9.68 19.13 -10.92
CA GLU A 137 -10.21 18.28 -9.85
C GLU A 137 -9.10 17.64 -8.98
N MET A 138 -7.87 17.67 -9.44
CA MET A 138 -6.75 16.92 -8.86
C MET A 138 -6.43 17.34 -7.42
N VAL A 139 -6.42 18.66 -7.15
CA VAL A 139 -6.10 19.19 -5.81
C VAL A 139 -7.14 18.76 -4.77
N ALA A 140 -8.43 18.94 -5.07
CA ALA A 140 -9.50 18.54 -4.16
C ALA A 140 -9.51 17.03 -3.92
N HIS A 141 -9.24 16.23 -4.95
CA HIS A 141 -9.19 14.79 -4.85
C HIS A 141 -8.03 14.32 -3.99
N TRP A 142 -6.84 14.91 -4.14
CA TRP A 142 -5.69 14.61 -3.28
C TRP A 142 -5.91 15.01 -1.83
N LYS A 143 -6.61 16.12 -1.58
CA LYS A 143 -7.03 16.46 -0.21
C LYS A 143 -7.91 15.37 0.41
N ALA A 144 -8.85 14.82 -0.36
CA ALA A 144 -9.69 13.70 0.07
C ALA A 144 -8.86 12.44 0.34
N ILE A 145 -7.89 12.11 -0.51
CA ILE A 145 -6.95 11.00 -0.29
C ILE A 145 -6.18 11.18 1.02
N LEU A 146 -5.59 12.34 1.24
CA LEU A 146 -4.82 12.61 2.47
C LEU A 146 -5.69 12.55 3.73
N ASP A 147 -6.94 13.01 3.65
CA ASP A 147 -7.89 12.87 4.75
C ASP A 147 -8.21 11.41 5.04
N GLN A 148 -8.42 10.60 4.01
CA GLN A 148 -8.67 9.17 4.14
C GLN A 148 -7.46 8.42 4.71
N GLU A 149 -6.26 8.75 4.25
CA GLU A 149 -5.00 8.20 4.78
C GLU A 149 -4.85 8.51 6.28
N ARG A 150 -5.15 9.74 6.70
CA ARG A 150 -5.15 10.11 8.12
C ARG A 150 -6.19 9.35 8.92
N GLY A 151 -7.38 9.16 8.37
CA GLY A 151 -8.46 8.39 8.99
C GLY A 151 -8.07 6.93 9.20
N LEU A 152 -7.46 6.31 8.19
CA LEU A 152 -6.95 4.94 8.26
C LEU A 152 -5.88 4.81 9.36
N ARG A 153 -4.90 5.70 9.37
CA ARG A 153 -3.82 5.70 10.36
C ARG A 153 -4.34 5.81 11.80
N LYS A 154 -5.29 6.72 12.04
CA LYS A 154 -5.95 6.86 13.35
C LYS A 154 -6.70 5.60 13.78
N ALA A 155 -7.36 4.93 12.84
CA ALA A 155 -8.07 3.68 13.13
C ALA A 155 -7.11 2.54 13.49
N GLU A 156 -5.98 2.44 12.80
CA GLU A 156 -4.92 1.47 13.08
C GLU A 156 -4.26 1.73 14.44
N GLU A 157 -3.92 2.97 14.74
CA GLU A 157 -3.37 3.36 16.04
C GLU A 157 -4.33 3.04 17.20
N LYS A 158 -5.62 3.34 17.01
CA LYS A 158 -6.64 3.03 18.01
C LYS A 158 -6.73 1.52 18.24
N ARG A 159 -6.78 0.73 17.16
CA ARG A 159 -6.83 -0.72 17.23
C ARG A 159 -5.62 -1.29 17.95
N TRP A 160 -4.43 -0.81 17.61
CA TRP A 160 -3.19 -1.22 18.27
C TRP A 160 -3.24 -0.98 19.78
N LYS A 161 -3.70 0.20 20.21
CA LYS A 161 -3.87 0.54 21.63
C LYS A 161 -4.89 -0.36 22.32
N ASP A 162 -6.01 -0.65 21.66
CA ASP A 162 -7.08 -1.48 22.23
C ASP A 162 -6.64 -2.95 22.41
N LEU A 163 -5.79 -3.47 21.51
CA LEU A 163 -5.27 -4.84 21.60
C LEU A 163 -4.08 -5.00 22.55
N ASN A 164 -3.42 -3.91 22.93
CA ASN A 164 -2.26 -3.91 23.84
C ASN A 164 -2.59 -3.35 25.22
N ARG A 165 -3.86 -3.30 25.59
CA ARG A 165 -4.33 -2.94 26.96
C ARG A 165 -4.38 -4.20 27.84
#